data_d80227ca78be8f9087d513146291ddd6
#
_entry.id   d80227ca78be8f9087d513146291ddd6
#
_cell.length_a   1.000
_cell.length_b   1.000
_cell.length_c   1.000
_cell.angle_alpha   90.00
_cell.angle_beta   90.00
_cell.angle_gamma   90.00
#
_symmetry.space_group_name_H-M   'P 1'
#
loop_
_entity.id
_entity.type
_entity.pdbx_description
1 polymer ?
#
loop_
_entity_poly.entity_id
_entity_poly.type
_entity_poly.pdbx_seq_one_letter_code
_entity_poly.pdbx_strand_id
1 'polypeptide(L)'
;GLVPRGLNSYREEFQATIEKIGNGLDKHLDTPIEFLSGGQRQALSLLMATLKRPELLLLDEHTAALDPKTSVALMELTNEFVNRDRLTALMITHHMEDALKYGNRLIVMKDGQIIQDLNKNEKAKMTIADYYGLFE
;
A
#
# COMPACT_ATOMS: atom_id res chain seq x y z
N GLY A 1 -3.93 -30.25 18.02
CA GLY A 1 -3.66 -30.48 16.63
C GLY A 1 -2.28 -30.02 16.19
N LEU A 2 -1.74 -30.73 15.24
CA LEU A 2 -0.46 -30.36 14.67
C LEU A 2 -0.60 -29.08 13.85
N VAL A 3 0.09 -28.03 14.27
CA VAL A 3 0.19 -26.80 13.47
C VAL A 3 1.15 -27.09 12.33
N PRO A 4 0.76 -26.89 11.06
CA PRO A 4 1.66 -27.06 9.93
C PRO A 4 2.92 -26.20 10.11
N ARG A 5 4.08 -26.75 9.77
CA ARG A 5 5.38 -26.06 9.93
C ARG A 5 5.43 -24.68 9.29
N GLY A 6 4.69 -24.47 8.20
CA GLY A 6 4.62 -23.17 7.52
C GLY A 6 3.92 -22.08 8.31
N LEU A 7 3.02 -22.43 9.23
CA LEU A 7 2.23 -21.45 9.98
C LEU A 7 3.06 -20.62 10.97
N ASN A 8 4.00 -21.24 11.67
CA ASN A 8 4.88 -20.54 12.60
C ASN A 8 5.85 -19.61 11.87
N SER A 9 6.36 -20.04 10.72
CA SER A 9 7.23 -19.21 9.89
C SER A 9 6.48 -17.98 9.35
N TYR A 10 5.25 -18.16 8.89
CA TYR A 10 4.39 -17.04 8.46
C TYR A 10 4.06 -16.11 9.62
N ARG A 11 3.78 -16.63 10.80
CA ARG A 11 3.50 -15.81 11.98
C ARG A 11 4.69 -14.92 12.36
N GLU A 12 5.89 -15.44 12.33
CA GLU A 12 7.11 -14.68 12.61
C GLU A 12 7.34 -13.59 11.57
N GLU A 13 7.21 -13.90 10.30
CA GLU A 13 7.30 -12.94 9.20
C GLU A 13 6.22 -11.87 9.31
N PHE A 14 5.01 -12.26 9.63
CA PHE A 14 3.88 -11.37 9.88
C PHE A 14 4.19 -10.40 11.01
N GLN A 15 4.65 -10.92 12.14
CA GLN A 15 4.95 -10.09 13.30
C GLN A 15 6.06 -9.09 13.00
N ALA A 16 7.14 -9.52 12.36
CA ALA A 16 8.22 -8.64 11.96
C ALA A 16 7.75 -7.52 11.02
N THR A 17 6.85 -7.86 10.09
CA THR A 17 6.28 -6.90 9.15
C THR A 17 5.37 -5.90 9.86
N ILE A 18 4.54 -6.39 10.77
CA ILE A 18 3.59 -5.57 11.54
C ILE A 18 4.32 -4.59 12.45
N GLU A 19 5.42 -4.99 13.04
CA GLU A 19 6.26 -4.12 13.88
C GLU A 19 6.77 -2.91 13.11
N LYS A 20 7.07 -3.06 11.82
CA LYS A 20 7.51 -1.96 10.95
C LYS A 20 6.43 -0.89 10.76
N ILE A 21 5.17 -1.27 10.81
CA ILE A 21 4.05 -0.33 10.65
C ILE A 21 3.90 0.57 11.89
N GLY A 22 4.24 0.05 13.07
CA GLY A 22 4.32 0.85 14.28
C GLY A 22 2.98 1.33 14.84
N ASN A 23 1.86 0.82 14.37
CA ASN A 23 0.52 1.25 14.81
C ASN A 23 -0.04 0.39 15.97
N GLY A 24 0.85 -0.28 16.72
CA GLY A 24 0.44 -1.15 17.83
C GLY A 24 -0.22 -2.45 17.40
N LEU A 25 -0.30 -2.73 16.10
CA LEU A 25 -0.93 -3.95 15.57
C LEU A 25 -0.18 -5.21 16.03
N ASP A 26 1.12 -5.12 16.23
CA ASP A 26 1.95 -6.21 16.72
C ASP A 26 1.50 -6.72 18.10
N LYS A 27 0.89 -5.84 18.91
CA LYS A 27 0.32 -6.18 20.21
C LYS A 27 -1.07 -6.77 20.15
N HIS A 28 -1.68 -6.79 18.97
CA HIS A 28 -3.07 -7.18 18.76
C HIS A 28 -3.24 -8.39 17.83
N LEU A 29 -2.20 -9.24 17.70
CA LEU A 29 -2.25 -10.41 16.81
C LEU A 29 -3.38 -11.39 17.16
N ASP A 30 -3.72 -11.50 18.44
CA ASP A 30 -4.78 -12.37 18.93
C ASP A 30 -6.10 -11.61 19.20
N THR A 31 -6.15 -10.31 18.86
CA THR A 31 -7.34 -9.48 19.04
C THR A 31 -8.30 -9.71 17.87
N PRO A 32 -9.60 -9.92 18.14
CA PRO A 32 -10.59 -9.98 17.06
C PRO A 32 -10.58 -8.73 16.19
N ILE A 33 -10.77 -8.91 14.88
CA ILE A 33 -10.74 -7.83 13.88
C ILE A 33 -11.66 -6.66 14.25
N GLU A 34 -12.81 -6.96 14.82
CA GLU A 34 -13.79 -5.94 15.23
C GLU A 34 -13.27 -4.95 16.27
N PHE A 35 -12.23 -5.31 17.02
CA PHE A 35 -11.61 -4.47 18.03
C PHE A 35 -10.36 -3.73 17.52
N LEU A 36 -9.96 -3.95 16.28
CA LEU A 36 -8.85 -3.23 15.67
C LEU A 36 -9.28 -1.84 15.22
N SER A 37 -8.37 -0.88 15.28
CA SER A 37 -8.58 0.43 14.68
C SER A 37 -8.70 0.33 13.15
N GLY A 38 -9.25 1.35 12.51
CA GLY A 38 -9.33 1.41 11.05
C GLY A 38 -7.96 1.27 10.38
N GLY A 39 -6.93 1.91 10.92
CA GLY A 39 -5.56 1.80 10.43
C GLY A 39 -4.98 0.41 10.59
N GLN A 40 -5.22 -0.22 11.73
CA GLN A 40 -4.77 -1.59 11.99
C GLN A 40 -5.44 -2.58 11.04
N ARG A 41 -6.74 -2.39 10.74
CA ARG A 41 -7.47 -3.22 9.76
C ARG A 41 -6.89 -3.07 8.36
N GLN A 42 -6.57 -1.85 7.94
CA GLN A 42 -5.97 -1.59 6.63
C GLN A 42 -4.61 -2.26 6.49
N ALA A 43 -3.77 -2.16 7.52
CA ALA A 43 -2.48 -2.82 7.54
C ALA A 43 -2.62 -4.34 7.45
N LEU A 44 -3.55 -4.91 8.21
CA LEU A 44 -3.83 -6.34 8.18
C LEU A 44 -4.34 -6.79 6.80
N SER A 45 -5.21 -6.01 6.18
CA SER A 45 -5.73 -6.30 4.83
C SER A 45 -4.61 -6.35 3.80
N LEU A 46 -3.67 -5.41 3.85
CA LEU A 46 -2.51 -5.41 2.97
C LEU A 46 -1.66 -6.67 3.18
N LEU A 47 -1.39 -7.01 4.42
CA LEU A 47 -0.60 -8.20 4.76
C LEU A 47 -1.26 -9.47 4.24
N MET A 48 -2.56 -9.61 4.45
CA MET A 48 -3.31 -10.77 3.96
C MET A 48 -3.31 -10.86 2.44
N ALA A 49 -3.45 -9.72 1.75
CA ALA A 49 -3.43 -9.69 0.29
C ALA A 49 -2.07 -10.08 -0.29
N THR A 50 -1.00 -9.90 0.46
CA THR A 50 0.38 -10.19 0.01
C THR A 50 0.95 -11.50 0.52
N LEU A 51 0.24 -12.22 1.39
CA LEU A 51 0.69 -13.52 1.92
C LEU A 51 0.95 -14.56 0.85
N LYS A 52 0.03 -14.68 -0.09
CA LYS A 52 0.23 -15.47 -1.30
C LYS A 52 0.52 -14.47 -2.39
N ARG A 53 1.71 -14.50 -2.94
CA ARG A 53 2.12 -13.61 -4.02
C ARG A 53 1.02 -13.49 -5.09
N PRO A 54 0.27 -12.37 -5.11
CA PRO A 54 -0.80 -12.19 -6.11
C PRO A 54 -0.22 -11.87 -7.49
N GLU A 55 -0.94 -12.21 -8.53
CA GLU A 55 -0.60 -11.78 -9.88
C GLU A 55 -0.89 -10.29 -10.08
N LEU A 56 -1.92 -9.79 -9.42
CA LEU A 56 -2.32 -8.39 -9.47
C LEU A 56 -2.75 -7.93 -8.09
N LEU A 57 -2.11 -6.88 -7.60
CA LEU A 57 -2.47 -6.22 -6.35
C LEU A 57 -3.23 -4.93 -6.65
N LEU A 58 -4.48 -4.85 -6.20
CA LEU A 58 -5.32 -3.67 -6.36
C LEU A 58 -5.41 -2.92 -5.02
N LEU A 59 -5.05 -1.64 -5.03
CA LEU A 59 -5.03 -0.78 -3.87
C LEU A 59 -5.87 0.46 -4.16
N ASP A 60 -7.02 0.57 -3.49
CA ASP A 60 -7.93 1.70 -3.67
C ASP A 60 -7.89 2.58 -2.42
N GLU A 61 -7.07 3.62 -2.48
CA GLU A 61 -6.93 4.60 -1.39
C GLU A 61 -6.67 3.95 -0.03
N HIS A 62 -5.80 2.97 0.00
CA HIS A 62 -5.59 2.11 1.17
C HIS A 62 -4.96 2.81 2.38
N THR A 63 -4.53 4.06 2.23
CA THR A 63 -3.97 4.86 3.32
C THR A 63 -4.86 6.04 3.73
N ALA A 64 -6.01 6.22 3.08
CA ALA A 64 -6.83 7.44 3.22
C ALA A 64 -7.36 7.69 4.64
N ALA A 65 -7.65 6.64 5.39
CA ALA A 65 -8.22 6.74 6.74
C ALA A 65 -7.16 6.72 7.85
N LEU A 66 -5.87 6.77 7.49
CA LEU A 66 -4.77 6.62 8.43
C LEU A 66 -4.20 7.98 8.86
N ASP A 67 -3.65 8.02 10.06
CA ASP A 67 -2.84 9.16 10.48
C ASP A 67 -1.59 9.28 9.58
N PRO A 68 -0.99 10.47 9.46
CA PRO A 68 0.13 10.68 8.52
C PRO A 68 1.32 9.74 8.73
N LYS A 69 1.70 9.47 9.96
CA LYS A 69 2.83 8.59 10.27
C LYS A 69 2.56 7.15 9.82
N THR A 70 1.39 6.63 10.12
CA THR A 70 0.98 5.28 9.74
C THR A 70 0.81 5.18 8.23
N SER A 71 0.27 6.22 7.60
CA SER A 71 0.12 6.29 6.15
C SER A 71 1.46 6.18 5.43
N VAL A 72 2.46 6.94 5.88
CA VAL A 72 3.83 6.87 5.31
C VAL A 72 4.42 5.47 5.48
N ALA A 73 4.32 4.92 6.69
CA ALA A 73 4.85 3.59 6.98
C ALA A 73 4.20 2.50 6.12
N LEU A 74 2.88 2.57 5.93
CA LEU A 74 2.14 1.61 5.12
C LEU A 74 2.49 1.74 3.63
N MET A 75 2.68 2.95 3.12
CA MET A 75 3.13 3.17 1.75
C MET A 75 4.52 2.62 1.49
N GLU A 76 5.44 2.85 2.40
CA GLU A 76 6.80 2.30 2.30
C GLU A 76 6.78 0.77 2.30
N LEU A 77 5.96 0.18 3.17
CA LEU A 77 5.79 -1.27 3.24
C LEU A 77 5.16 -1.83 1.96
N THR A 78 4.15 -1.16 1.42
CA THR A 78 3.52 -1.51 0.14
C THR A 78 4.56 -1.55 -0.97
N ASN A 79 5.36 -0.50 -1.06
CA ASN A 79 6.41 -0.40 -2.06
C ASN A 79 7.47 -1.50 -1.90
N GLU A 80 7.84 -1.81 -0.68
CA GLU A 80 8.77 -2.90 -0.37
C GLU A 80 8.24 -4.25 -0.88
N PHE A 81 6.98 -4.57 -0.60
CA PHE A 81 6.35 -5.82 -1.04
C PHE A 81 6.25 -5.90 -2.56
N VAL A 82 5.81 -4.84 -3.20
CA VAL A 82 5.68 -4.79 -4.67
C VAL A 82 7.03 -5.04 -5.34
N ASN A 83 8.07 -4.41 -4.84
CA ASN A 83 9.42 -4.54 -5.43
C ASN A 83 10.05 -5.90 -5.10
N ARG A 84 9.95 -6.36 -3.86
CA ARG A 84 10.53 -7.63 -3.42
C ARG A 84 9.94 -8.80 -4.19
N ASP A 85 8.62 -8.84 -4.29
CA ASP A 85 7.90 -9.95 -4.90
C ASP A 85 7.60 -9.72 -6.39
N ARG A 86 8.06 -8.61 -6.95
CA ARG A 86 7.83 -8.21 -8.35
C ARG A 86 6.35 -8.26 -8.73
N LEU A 87 5.51 -7.69 -7.86
CA LEU A 87 4.07 -7.68 -8.08
C LEU A 87 3.70 -6.67 -9.16
N THR A 88 2.67 -7.03 -9.95
CA THR A 88 1.95 -6.03 -10.72
C THR A 88 0.94 -5.39 -9.80
N ALA A 89 1.03 -4.08 -9.59
CA ALA A 89 0.16 -3.35 -8.69
C ALA A 89 -0.50 -2.16 -9.37
N LEU A 90 -1.77 -1.97 -9.08
CA LEU A 90 -2.52 -0.80 -9.50
C LEU A 90 -3.03 -0.09 -8.25
N MET A 91 -2.56 1.14 -8.03
CA MET A 91 -2.93 1.94 -6.87
C MET A 91 -3.73 3.16 -7.30
N ILE A 92 -4.87 3.36 -6.65
CA ILE A 92 -5.68 4.57 -6.81
C ILE A 92 -5.47 5.45 -5.59
N THR A 93 -5.09 6.70 -5.82
CA THR A 93 -4.87 7.68 -4.76
C THR A 93 -5.16 9.09 -5.24
N HIS A 94 -5.67 9.96 -4.34
CA HIS A 94 -5.66 11.41 -4.58
C HIS A 94 -4.45 12.08 -3.92
N HIS A 95 -3.63 11.34 -3.21
CA HIS A 95 -2.38 11.83 -2.62
C HIS A 95 -1.35 12.02 -3.71
N MET A 96 -1.16 13.25 -4.14
CA MET A 96 -0.27 13.58 -5.25
C MET A 96 1.17 13.20 -5.00
N GLU A 97 1.64 13.43 -3.78
CA GLU A 97 3.01 13.07 -3.40
C GLU A 97 3.25 11.58 -3.57
N ASP A 98 2.30 10.75 -3.14
CA ASP A 98 2.38 9.30 -3.30
C ASP A 98 2.29 8.89 -4.78
N ALA A 99 1.41 9.52 -5.54
CA ALA A 99 1.27 9.25 -6.97
C ALA A 99 2.56 9.55 -7.74
N LEU A 100 3.27 10.61 -7.36
CA LEU A 100 4.53 10.98 -8.00
C LEU A 100 5.71 10.14 -7.51
N LYS A 101 5.71 9.75 -6.25
CA LYS A 101 6.82 9.03 -5.61
C LYS A 101 6.84 7.55 -5.94
N TYR A 102 5.69 6.88 -5.96
CA TYR A 102 5.60 5.42 -6.07
C TYR A 102 5.13 4.98 -7.45
N GLY A 103 5.57 3.78 -7.84
CA GLY A 103 5.20 3.20 -9.11
C GLY A 103 6.04 3.68 -10.30
N ASN A 104 5.96 2.95 -11.39
CA ASN A 104 6.72 3.19 -12.62
C ASN A 104 5.86 3.71 -13.78
N ARG A 105 4.60 4.03 -13.52
CA ARG A 105 3.65 4.57 -14.49
C ARG A 105 2.62 5.40 -13.75
N LEU A 106 2.26 6.54 -14.28
CA LEU A 106 1.22 7.40 -13.72
C LEU A 106 0.12 7.61 -14.75
N ILE A 107 -1.09 7.23 -14.39
CA ILE A 107 -2.28 7.48 -15.19
C ILE A 107 -3.12 8.51 -14.46
N VAL A 108 -3.41 9.64 -15.10
CA VAL A 108 -4.25 10.69 -14.53
C VAL A 108 -5.61 10.65 -15.20
N MET A 109 -6.66 10.58 -14.39
CA MET A 109 -8.04 10.53 -14.87
C MET A 109 -8.78 11.81 -14.45
N LYS A 110 -9.60 12.30 -15.36
CA LYS A 110 -10.48 13.43 -15.12
C LYS A 110 -11.77 13.25 -15.89
N ASP A 111 -12.90 13.43 -15.23
CA ASP A 111 -14.23 13.32 -15.85
C ASP A 111 -14.43 12.00 -16.61
N GLY A 112 -13.96 10.90 -16.02
CA GLY A 112 -14.09 9.56 -16.60
C GLY A 112 -13.14 9.28 -17.77
N GLN A 113 -12.19 10.16 -18.05
CA GLN A 113 -11.25 10.02 -19.14
C GLN A 113 -9.81 10.02 -18.66
N ILE A 114 -8.96 9.30 -19.37
CA ILE A 114 -7.50 9.35 -19.16
C ILE A 114 -6.99 10.59 -19.86
N ILE A 115 -6.45 11.54 -19.07
CA ILE A 115 -5.89 12.79 -19.60
C ILE A 115 -4.36 12.76 -19.69
N GLN A 116 -3.70 11.90 -18.92
CA GLN A 116 -2.26 11.67 -18.98
C GLN A 116 -1.96 10.20 -18.72
N ASP A 117 -0.98 9.68 -19.42
CA ASP A 117 -0.43 8.34 -19.22
C ASP A 117 1.09 8.47 -19.36
N LEU A 118 1.79 8.53 -18.23
CA LEU A 118 3.21 8.83 -18.15
C LEU A 118 4.01 7.59 -17.80
N ASN A 119 5.07 7.33 -18.55
CA ASN A 119 6.04 6.31 -18.19
C ASN A 119 6.95 6.79 -17.03
N LYS A 120 7.83 5.94 -16.57
CA LYS A 120 8.74 6.25 -15.46
C LYS A 120 9.54 7.52 -15.69
N ASN A 121 10.09 7.71 -16.89
CA ASN A 121 10.94 8.86 -17.22
C ASN A 121 10.13 10.16 -17.29
N GLU A 122 8.97 10.11 -17.91
CA GLU A 122 8.05 11.25 -18.01
C GLU A 122 7.54 11.65 -16.62
N LYS A 123 7.16 10.63 -15.81
CA LYS A 123 6.70 10.82 -14.44
C LYS A 123 7.76 11.49 -13.57
N ALA A 124 9.03 11.11 -13.72
CA ALA A 124 10.14 11.67 -12.95
C ALA A 124 10.35 13.16 -13.19
N LYS A 125 9.89 13.68 -14.33
CA LYS A 125 9.98 15.10 -14.68
C LYS A 125 8.78 15.92 -14.20
N MET A 126 7.71 15.27 -13.77
CA MET A 126 6.49 15.95 -13.31
C MET A 126 6.69 16.49 -11.90
N THR A 127 6.36 17.77 -11.71
CA THR A 127 6.31 18.40 -10.38
C THR A 127 4.89 18.37 -9.83
N ILE A 128 4.75 18.65 -8.54
CA ILE A 128 3.43 18.80 -7.91
C ILE A 128 2.65 19.94 -8.57
N ALA A 129 3.32 21.03 -8.93
CA ALA A 129 2.70 22.16 -9.64
C ALA A 129 2.15 21.74 -11.01
N ASP A 130 2.92 20.95 -11.76
CA ASP A 130 2.47 20.39 -13.05
C ASP A 130 1.22 19.53 -12.89
N TYR A 131 1.20 18.70 -11.85
CA TYR A 131 0.06 17.86 -11.53
C TYR A 131 -1.20 18.68 -11.27
N TYR A 132 -1.11 19.72 -10.44
CA TYR A 132 -2.25 20.60 -10.16
C TYR A 132 -2.74 21.32 -11.43
N GLY A 133 -1.83 21.71 -12.31
CA GLY A 133 -2.18 22.35 -13.58
C GLY A 133 -3.07 21.51 -14.47
N LEU A 134 -3.03 20.17 -14.35
CA LEU A 134 -3.88 19.28 -15.14
C LEU A 134 -5.37 19.38 -14.78
N PHE A 135 -5.68 19.91 -13.61
CA PHE A 135 -7.06 20.01 -13.10
C PHE A 135 -7.64 21.43 -13.13
N GLU A 136 -6.90 22.38 -13.66
CA GLU A 136 -7.36 23.74 -13.87
C GLU A 136 -8.27 23.89 -15.10
#